data_30eb5b989a62d0df0af89bb064a1c8ab
#
_entry.id   30eb5b989a62d0df0af89bb064a1c8ab
#
_cell.length_a   1.000
_cell.length_b   1.000
_cell.length_c   1.000
_cell.angle_alpha   90.00
_cell.angle_beta   90.00
_cell.angle_gamma   90.00
#
_symmetry.space_group_name_H-M   'P 1'
#
loop_
_entity.id
_entity.type
_entity.pdbx_description
1 polymer ?
#
loop_
_entity_poly.entity_id
_entity_poly.type
_entity_poly.pdbx_seq_one_letter_code
_entity_poly.pdbx_strand_id
1 'polypeptide(L)'
;MKREAPKINTQLRSHTIMVPECIRNASGIVINGKRIKSLLFSTDVAVISNCNADAVIAVYPFTPTMQITNSIIDVAQRPVFAGVGGGTTAGPRVREIALDAELHGATAVVLNAPTKTEFIQELSDYVDIPVVLSIVSLDENLEERMLHSGATIVNVSGGKNTVAIVKALREISQDFPIIATGGPKLLKQVQMPLHIHRLQMVKFLKR
;
A
#
# COMPACT_ATOMS: atom_id res chain seq x y z
N MET A 1 -31.78 9.11 13.86
CA MET A 1 -30.65 9.04 14.80
C MET A 1 -29.87 7.75 14.56
N LYS A 2 -28.57 7.84 14.22
CA LYS A 2 -27.70 6.65 14.18
C LYS A 2 -27.45 6.19 15.61
N ARG A 3 -27.85 4.99 15.96
CA ARG A 3 -27.54 4.41 17.28
C ARG A 3 -26.05 4.14 17.38
N GLU A 4 -25.43 4.56 18.48
CA GLU A 4 -24.05 4.27 18.77
C GLU A 4 -23.87 2.77 19.07
N ALA A 5 -22.89 2.13 18.42
CA ALA A 5 -22.62 0.72 18.66
C ALA A 5 -22.00 0.52 20.06
N PRO A 6 -22.43 -0.50 20.83
CA PRO A 6 -21.84 -0.77 22.14
C PRO A 6 -20.35 -1.14 21.98
N LYS A 7 -19.52 -0.62 22.89
CA LYS A 7 -18.06 -0.87 22.93
C LYS A 7 -17.77 -1.95 23.96
N ILE A 8 -17.22 -3.08 23.50
CA ILE A 8 -16.77 -4.17 24.36
C ILE A 8 -15.25 -4.20 24.35
N ASN A 9 -14.62 -4.04 25.51
CA ASN A 9 -13.17 -4.10 25.69
C ASN A 9 -12.80 -5.37 26.46
N THR A 10 -11.70 -6.02 26.04
CA THR A 10 -11.12 -7.15 26.76
C THR A 10 -9.76 -6.77 27.33
N GLN A 11 -9.40 -7.32 28.49
CA GLN A 11 -8.13 -6.98 29.16
C GLN A 11 -6.90 -7.46 28.36
N LEU A 12 -6.98 -8.62 27.72
CA LEU A 12 -5.86 -9.23 26.99
C LEU A 12 -5.52 -8.55 25.65
N ARG A 13 -6.44 -7.75 25.08
CA ARG A 13 -6.25 -7.05 23.81
C ARG A 13 -6.43 -5.53 23.91
N SER A 14 -6.09 -4.98 25.08
CA SER A 14 -6.24 -3.54 25.36
C SER A 14 -5.23 -2.66 24.63
N HIS A 15 -4.13 -3.23 24.11
CA HIS A 15 -3.02 -2.48 23.50
C HIS A 15 -2.98 -2.57 21.96
N THR A 16 -4.13 -2.49 21.31
CA THR A 16 -4.19 -2.44 19.85
C THR A 16 -3.56 -1.13 19.32
N ILE A 17 -2.69 -1.27 18.33
CA ILE A 17 -2.13 -0.12 17.60
C ILE A 17 -3.24 0.50 16.76
N MET A 18 -3.65 1.71 17.12
CA MET A 18 -4.76 2.40 16.48
C MET A 18 -4.30 3.23 15.29
N VAL A 19 -5.01 3.08 14.17
CA VAL A 19 -4.90 3.98 13.02
C VAL A 19 -5.39 5.36 13.43
N PRO A 20 -4.68 6.46 13.09
CA PRO A 20 -5.12 7.82 13.37
C PRO A 20 -6.48 8.13 12.76
N GLU A 21 -7.36 8.82 13.51
CA GLU A 21 -8.73 9.14 13.07
C GLU A 21 -8.78 9.88 11.72
N CYS A 22 -7.81 10.75 11.43
CA CYS A 22 -7.77 11.50 10.17
C CYS A 22 -7.72 10.60 8.92
N ILE A 23 -7.22 9.37 9.04
CA ILE A 23 -7.18 8.40 7.92
C ILE A 23 -8.58 7.93 7.54
N ARG A 24 -9.54 7.95 8.46
CA ARG A 24 -10.94 7.59 8.18
C ARG A 24 -11.61 8.53 7.19
N ASN A 25 -11.08 9.75 7.01
CA ASN A 25 -11.56 10.73 6.03
C ASN A 25 -11.10 10.41 4.60
N ALA A 26 -10.14 9.50 4.42
CA ALA A 26 -9.73 9.06 3.09
C ALA A 26 -10.87 8.31 2.39
N SER A 27 -10.98 8.46 1.06
CA SER A 27 -11.99 7.77 0.25
C SER A 27 -11.81 6.25 0.29
N GLY A 28 -10.57 5.79 0.34
CA GLY A 28 -10.22 4.38 0.24
C GLY A 28 -10.17 3.85 -1.19
N ILE A 29 -9.63 2.64 -1.34
CA ILE A 29 -9.69 1.82 -2.56
C ILE A 29 -10.64 0.66 -2.27
N VAL A 30 -11.41 0.24 -3.25
CA VAL A 30 -12.24 -0.96 -3.14
C VAL A 30 -11.60 -2.07 -3.96
N ILE A 31 -11.21 -3.16 -3.31
CA ILE A 31 -10.66 -4.37 -3.94
C ILE A 31 -11.55 -5.53 -3.52
N ASN A 32 -12.08 -6.27 -4.47
CA ASN A 32 -12.98 -7.41 -4.25
C ASN A 32 -14.11 -7.10 -3.25
N GLY A 33 -14.74 -5.92 -3.41
CA GLY A 33 -15.85 -5.45 -2.55
C GLY A 33 -15.43 -4.92 -1.17
N LYS A 34 -14.17 -5.07 -0.76
CA LYS A 34 -13.65 -4.58 0.51
C LYS A 34 -13.04 -3.19 0.35
N ARG A 35 -13.54 -2.20 1.11
CA ARG A 35 -12.98 -0.85 1.13
C ARG A 35 -11.78 -0.80 2.07
N ILE A 36 -10.63 -0.38 1.55
CA ILE A 36 -9.36 -0.22 2.26
C ILE A 36 -9.05 1.28 2.33
N LYS A 37 -9.03 1.86 3.52
CA LYS A 37 -8.68 3.27 3.77
C LYS A 37 -7.32 3.42 4.43
N SER A 38 -6.88 2.41 5.19
CA SER A 38 -5.66 2.41 5.97
C SER A 38 -4.81 1.20 5.66
N LEU A 39 -3.51 1.42 5.44
CA LEU A 39 -2.54 0.35 5.28
C LEU A 39 -1.44 0.51 6.33
N LEU A 40 -1.08 -0.58 6.98
CA LEU A 40 0.06 -0.66 7.86
C LEU A 40 1.29 -1.05 7.04
N PHE A 41 2.29 -0.20 6.98
CA PHE A 41 3.58 -0.53 6.37
C PHE A 41 4.47 -1.21 7.42
N SER A 42 4.51 -2.52 7.42
CA SER A 42 5.28 -3.31 8.37
C SER A 42 5.50 -4.74 7.89
N THR A 43 6.57 -5.34 8.36
CA THR A 43 6.86 -6.79 8.27
C THR A 43 7.01 -7.42 9.66
N ASP A 44 6.83 -6.64 10.72
CA ASP A 44 6.80 -7.15 12.10
C ASP A 44 5.44 -7.80 12.35
N VAL A 45 5.42 -9.13 12.46
CA VAL A 45 4.20 -9.92 12.62
C VAL A 45 3.46 -9.62 13.92
N ALA A 46 4.16 -9.21 14.98
CA ALA A 46 3.52 -8.83 16.24
C ALA A 46 2.77 -7.48 16.08
N VAL A 47 3.37 -6.53 15.35
CA VAL A 47 2.73 -5.25 15.01
C VAL A 47 1.54 -5.48 14.07
N ILE A 48 1.69 -6.32 13.06
CA ILE A 48 0.65 -6.67 12.09
C ILE A 48 -0.57 -7.25 12.80
N SER A 49 -0.37 -8.22 13.70
CA SER A 49 -1.45 -8.90 14.43
C SER A 49 -2.18 -7.96 15.41
N ASN A 50 -1.49 -6.93 15.93
CA ASN A 50 -2.01 -6.03 16.95
C ASN A 50 -2.31 -4.61 16.44
N CYS A 51 -2.65 -4.46 15.17
CA CYS A 51 -3.04 -3.19 14.56
C CYS A 51 -4.48 -3.26 14.06
N ASN A 52 -5.18 -2.11 13.99
CA ASN A 52 -6.53 -2.04 13.44
C ASN A 52 -6.58 -1.44 12.01
N ALA A 53 -5.47 -1.43 11.28
CA ALA A 53 -5.46 -1.04 9.87
C ALA A 53 -6.30 -1.99 9.02
N ASP A 54 -6.87 -1.48 7.91
CA ASP A 54 -7.70 -2.28 7.00
C ASP A 54 -6.89 -3.30 6.19
N ALA A 55 -5.61 -2.99 5.93
CA ALA A 55 -4.70 -3.83 5.17
C ALA A 55 -3.24 -3.67 5.65
N VAL A 56 -2.35 -4.51 5.16
CA VAL A 56 -0.90 -4.47 5.38
C VAL A 56 -0.20 -4.26 4.05
N ILE A 57 0.84 -3.44 4.02
CA ILE A 57 1.80 -3.35 2.93
C ILE A 57 3.14 -3.87 3.43
N ALA A 58 3.53 -5.04 2.93
CA ALA A 58 4.68 -5.82 3.40
C ALA A 58 5.83 -5.68 2.41
N VAL A 59 6.58 -4.60 2.53
CA VAL A 59 7.78 -4.31 1.73
C VAL A 59 8.98 -4.16 2.66
N TYR A 60 10.08 -4.79 2.31
CA TYR A 60 11.31 -4.77 3.10
C TYR A 60 12.55 -4.61 2.22
N PRO A 61 13.68 -4.09 2.74
CA PRO A 61 14.85 -3.68 1.95
C PRO A 61 15.78 -4.85 1.59
N PHE A 62 15.28 -6.07 1.57
CA PHE A 62 16.03 -7.28 1.21
C PHE A 62 15.36 -7.97 0.01
N THR A 63 16.03 -8.92 -0.60
CA THR A 63 15.44 -9.78 -1.62
C THR A 63 14.21 -10.48 -1.05
N PRO A 64 13.04 -10.31 -1.65
CA PRO A 64 11.83 -10.99 -1.21
C PRO A 64 12.00 -12.51 -1.26
N THR A 65 11.45 -13.18 -0.26
CA THR A 65 11.40 -14.64 -0.18
C THR A 65 9.97 -15.11 0.10
N MET A 66 9.58 -16.22 -0.51
CA MET A 66 8.24 -16.82 -0.34
C MET A 66 7.94 -17.10 1.13
N GLN A 67 8.93 -17.60 1.89
CA GLN A 67 8.75 -17.93 3.32
C GLN A 67 8.34 -16.72 4.16
N ILE A 68 8.97 -15.55 3.94
CA ILE A 68 8.63 -14.33 4.68
C ILE A 68 7.28 -13.81 4.24
N THR A 69 7.04 -13.75 2.94
CA THR A 69 5.78 -13.26 2.37
C THR A 69 4.60 -14.10 2.85
N ASN A 70 4.69 -15.42 2.77
CA ASN A 70 3.62 -16.34 3.18
C ASN A 70 3.36 -16.28 4.69
N SER A 71 4.43 -16.21 5.51
CA SER A 71 4.28 -16.01 6.96
C SER A 71 3.53 -14.72 7.32
N ILE A 72 3.75 -13.64 6.57
CA ILE A 72 3.03 -12.39 6.78
C ILE A 72 1.56 -12.52 6.36
N ILE A 73 1.28 -13.17 5.24
CA ILE A 73 -0.08 -13.41 4.75
C ILE A 73 -0.86 -14.23 5.78
N ASP A 74 -0.28 -15.33 6.28
CA ASP A 74 -0.90 -16.21 7.26
C ASP A 74 -1.24 -15.50 8.58
N VAL A 75 -0.35 -14.63 9.05
CA VAL A 75 -0.52 -13.92 10.33
C VAL A 75 -1.43 -12.72 10.23
N ALA A 76 -1.49 -12.06 9.07
CA ALA A 76 -2.13 -10.75 8.93
C ALA A 76 -3.65 -10.77 9.17
N GLN A 77 -4.35 -11.88 8.86
CA GLN A 77 -5.82 -12.01 8.95
C GLN A 77 -6.57 -10.84 8.28
N ARG A 78 -5.94 -10.18 7.32
CA ARG A 78 -6.43 -9.02 6.56
C ARG A 78 -5.72 -8.92 5.22
N PRO A 79 -6.21 -8.12 4.27
CA PRO A 79 -5.56 -7.93 2.98
C PRO A 79 -4.09 -7.60 3.10
N VAL A 80 -3.22 -8.32 2.37
CA VAL A 80 -1.79 -8.08 2.30
C VAL A 80 -1.40 -7.64 0.89
N PHE A 81 -0.67 -6.54 0.82
CA PHE A 81 0.00 -6.02 -0.36
C PHE A 81 1.46 -6.48 -0.26
N ALA A 82 1.83 -7.51 -0.99
CA ALA A 82 3.11 -8.18 -0.86
C ALA A 82 4.19 -7.52 -1.71
N GLY A 83 5.32 -7.15 -1.11
CA GLY A 83 6.50 -6.68 -1.83
C GLY A 83 7.18 -7.84 -2.56
N VAL A 84 7.23 -7.78 -3.89
CA VAL A 84 7.74 -8.88 -4.71
C VAL A 84 9.08 -8.57 -5.39
N GLY A 85 9.57 -7.35 -5.29
CA GLY A 85 10.82 -6.91 -5.88
C GLY A 85 10.67 -5.60 -6.63
N GLY A 86 11.35 -5.46 -7.74
CA GLY A 86 11.68 -4.19 -8.37
C GLY A 86 13.00 -3.66 -7.78
N GLY A 87 13.54 -2.58 -8.30
CA GLY A 87 14.83 -2.10 -7.84
C GLY A 87 15.95 -3.13 -8.03
N THR A 88 16.50 -3.64 -6.93
CA THR A 88 17.63 -4.59 -6.98
C THR A 88 17.24 -6.02 -7.32
N THR A 89 16.00 -6.43 -7.03
CA THR A 89 15.48 -7.75 -7.40
C THR A 89 14.62 -7.59 -8.64
N ALA A 90 15.03 -8.19 -9.76
CA ALA A 90 14.37 -8.02 -11.05
C ALA A 90 14.30 -9.35 -11.83
N GLY A 91 13.58 -9.32 -12.96
CA GLY A 91 13.47 -10.44 -13.90
C GLY A 91 12.57 -11.58 -13.43
N PRO A 92 12.78 -12.81 -13.92
CA PRO A 92 11.89 -13.96 -13.69
C PRO A 92 11.59 -14.24 -12.23
N ARG A 93 12.54 -13.99 -11.34
CA ARG A 93 12.35 -14.19 -9.89
C ARG A 93 11.19 -13.37 -9.32
N VAL A 94 11.01 -12.13 -9.80
CA VAL A 94 9.92 -11.26 -9.33
C VAL A 94 8.56 -11.85 -9.75
N ARG A 95 8.47 -12.42 -10.94
CA ARG A 95 7.24 -13.07 -11.42
C ARG A 95 6.88 -14.29 -10.56
N GLU A 96 7.85 -15.15 -10.28
CA GLU A 96 7.63 -16.32 -9.44
C GLU A 96 7.18 -15.95 -8.02
N ILE A 97 7.80 -14.94 -7.42
CA ILE A 97 7.42 -14.46 -6.09
C ILE A 97 6.03 -13.82 -6.14
N ALA A 98 5.69 -13.10 -7.21
CA ALA A 98 4.37 -12.50 -7.36
C ALA A 98 3.26 -13.55 -7.50
N LEU A 99 3.49 -14.57 -8.33
CA LEU A 99 2.55 -15.69 -8.49
C LEU A 99 2.39 -16.47 -7.19
N ASP A 100 3.49 -16.77 -6.48
CA ASP A 100 3.41 -17.44 -5.19
C ASP A 100 2.60 -16.63 -4.18
N ALA A 101 2.84 -15.31 -4.10
CA ALA A 101 2.08 -14.42 -3.22
C ALA A 101 0.58 -14.41 -3.57
N GLU A 102 0.23 -14.37 -4.85
CA GLU A 102 -1.15 -14.47 -5.34
C GLU A 102 -1.78 -15.78 -4.90
N LEU A 103 -1.14 -16.91 -5.19
CA LEU A 103 -1.64 -18.24 -4.85
C LEU A 103 -1.78 -18.46 -3.34
N HIS A 104 -0.99 -17.74 -2.52
CA HIS A 104 -1.11 -17.71 -1.05
C HIS A 104 -2.15 -16.71 -0.53
N GLY A 105 -2.83 -15.96 -1.41
CA GLY A 105 -3.92 -15.08 -1.02
C GLY A 105 -3.51 -13.63 -0.76
N ALA A 106 -2.38 -13.17 -1.27
CA ALA A 106 -2.08 -11.74 -1.32
C ALA A 106 -3.19 -11.00 -2.07
N THR A 107 -3.52 -9.79 -1.61
CA THR A 107 -4.55 -8.95 -2.25
C THR A 107 -3.99 -8.12 -3.40
N ALA A 108 -2.70 -7.83 -3.36
CA ALA A 108 -1.98 -7.08 -4.38
C ALA A 108 -0.49 -7.38 -4.27
N VAL A 109 0.25 -7.15 -5.33
CA VAL A 109 1.72 -7.18 -5.34
C VAL A 109 2.29 -5.78 -5.47
N VAL A 110 3.44 -5.51 -4.82
CA VAL A 110 4.08 -4.20 -4.78
C VAL A 110 5.44 -4.26 -5.43
N LEU A 111 5.63 -3.45 -6.47
CA LEU A 111 6.93 -3.24 -7.13
C LEU A 111 7.61 -2.00 -6.58
N ASN A 112 8.86 -2.16 -6.15
CA ASN A 112 9.71 -1.07 -5.68
C ASN A 112 10.35 -0.30 -6.84
N ALA A 113 10.62 0.97 -6.61
CA ALA A 113 11.44 1.76 -7.55
C ALA A 113 12.94 1.39 -7.44
N PRO A 114 13.70 1.47 -8.55
CA PRO A 114 13.24 1.70 -9.91
C PRO A 114 12.80 0.39 -10.59
N THR A 115 11.63 0.38 -11.20
CA THR A 115 11.16 -0.74 -12.02
C THR A 115 10.88 -0.22 -13.43
N LYS A 116 11.30 -0.95 -14.45
CA LYS A 116 11.06 -0.60 -15.85
C LYS A 116 9.59 -0.75 -16.21
N THR A 117 9.07 0.14 -17.05
CA THR A 117 7.65 0.16 -17.45
C THR A 117 7.24 -1.15 -18.14
N GLU A 118 8.09 -1.68 -19.04
CA GLU A 118 7.83 -2.92 -19.77
C GLU A 118 7.66 -4.12 -18.83
N PHE A 119 8.45 -4.14 -17.75
CA PHE A 119 8.35 -5.22 -16.76
C PHE A 119 7.09 -5.12 -15.90
N ILE A 120 6.58 -3.91 -15.64
CA ILE A 120 5.32 -3.73 -14.92
C ILE A 120 4.17 -4.28 -15.74
N GLN A 121 4.14 -4.00 -17.05
CA GLN A 121 3.16 -4.54 -17.99
C GLN A 121 3.23 -6.07 -18.02
N GLU A 122 4.44 -6.62 -18.22
CA GLU A 122 4.66 -8.06 -18.22
C GLU A 122 4.13 -8.75 -16.94
N LEU A 123 4.36 -8.11 -15.77
CA LEU A 123 3.88 -8.65 -14.51
C LEU A 123 2.36 -8.53 -14.39
N SER A 124 1.76 -7.43 -14.84
CA SER A 124 0.30 -7.24 -14.78
C SER A 124 -0.46 -8.22 -15.70
N ASP A 125 0.18 -8.67 -16.77
CA ASP A 125 -0.37 -9.71 -17.65
C ASP A 125 -0.19 -11.14 -17.07
N TYR A 126 0.68 -11.28 -16.05
CA TYR A 126 1.06 -12.56 -15.48
C TYR A 126 0.28 -12.92 -14.20
N VAL A 127 -0.18 -11.95 -13.44
CA VAL A 127 -0.95 -12.13 -12.20
C VAL A 127 -2.33 -11.50 -12.30
N ASP A 128 -3.33 -12.10 -11.68
CA ASP A 128 -4.71 -11.58 -11.65
C ASP A 128 -4.93 -10.50 -10.59
N ILE A 129 -4.07 -10.43 -9.56
CA ILE A 129 -4.19 -9.45 -8.49
C ILE A 129 -3.58 -8.09 -8.88
N PRO A 130 -4.07 -6.98 -8.31
CA PRO A 130 -3.57 -5.65 -8.60
C PRO A 130 -2.06 -5.50 -8.46
N VAL A 131 -1.41 -4.86 -9.45
CA VAL A 131 0.00 -4.49 -9.40
C VAL A 131 0.12 -3.06 -8.90
N VAL A 132 0.84 -2.87 -7.78
CA VAL A 132 1.10 -1.57 -7.16
C VAL A 132 2.51 -1.11 -7.52
N LEU A 133 2.61 0.03 -8.21
CA LEU A 133 3.89 0.64 -8.55
C LEU A 133 4.33 1.64 -7.47
N SER A 134 5.52 1.49 -6.92
CA SER A 134 6.10 2.49 -6.01
C SER A 134 6.75 3.65 -6.79
N ILE A 135 6.38 4.88 -6.42
CA ILE A 135 6.97 6.13 -6.92
C ILE A 135 7.61 6.87 -5.75
N VAL A 136 8.89 7.22 -5.91
CA VAL A 136 9.70 7.86 -4.85
C VAL A 136 10.12 9.29 -5.20
N SER A 137 10.06 9.67 -6.48
CA SER A 137 10.44 10.99 -6.99
C SER A 137 9.55 11.40 -8.15
N LEU A 138 9.55 12.69 -8.47
CA LEU A 138 9.02 13.23 -9.72
C LEU A 138 10.04 12.94 -10.82
N ASP A 139 9.64 12.25 -11.86
CA ASP A 139 10.41 12.03 -13.08
C ASP A 139 9.59 12.41 -14.33
N GLU A 140 10.24 12.46 -15.49
CA GLU A 140 9.61 12.92 -16.74
C GLU A 140 8.59 11.91 -17.31
N ASN A 141 8.57 10.66 -16.79
CA ASN A 141 7.73 9.58 -17.32
C ASN A 141 6.59 9.19 -16.37
N LEU A 142 6.18 10.08 -15.46
CA LEU A 142 5.15 9.77 -14.47
C LEU A 142 3.81 9.36 -15.09
N GLU A 143 3.38 10.05 -16.16
CA GLU A 143 2.11 9.77 -16.84
C GLU A 143 2.15 8.38 -17.48
N GLU A 144 3.19 8.07 -18.24
CA GLU A 144 3.38 6.78 -18.89
C GLU A 144 3.40 5.66 -17.86
N ARG A 145 4.18 5.84 -16.79
CA ARG A 145 4.30 4.85 -15.71
C ARG A 145 3.02 4.65 -14.93
N MET A 146 2.20 5.69 -14.79
CA MET A 146 0.93 5.61 -14.09
C MET A 146 -0.18 5.00 -14.95
N LEU A 147 -0.32 5.47 -16.20
CA LEU A 147 -1.48 5.15 -17.03
C LEU A 147 -1.25 4.02 -18.02
N HIS A 148 0.00 3.80 -18.45
CA HIS A 148 0.33 2.89 -19.55
C HIS A 148 1.28 1.75 -19.18
N SER A 149 1.62 1.60 -17.90
CA SER A 149 2.52 0.53 -17.45
C SER A 149 1.81 -0.78 -17.07
N GLY A 150 0.49 -0.79 -17.03
CA GLY A 150 -0.27 -1.92 -16.46
C GLY A 150 -0.43 -1.89 -14.94
N ALA A 151 0.22 -0.94 -14.24
CA ALA A 151 -0.02 -0.75 -12.80
C ALA A 151 -1.47 -0.27 -12.56
N THR A 152 -2.14 -0.87 -11.59
CA THR A 152 -3.52 -0.51 -11.23
C THR A 152 -3.60 0.42 -10.03
N ILE A 153 -2.53 0.53 -9.27
CA ILE A 153 -2.41 1.36 -8.07
C ILE A 153 -1.00 1.95 -8.03
N VAL A 154 -0.87 3.20 -7.60
CA VAL A 154 0.43 3.81 -7.32
C VAL A 154 0.61 3.97 -5.81
N ASN A 155 1.78 3.56 -5.29
CA ASN A 155 2.22 3.83 -3.93
C ASN A 155 3.28 4.93 -3.94
N VAL A 156 2.95 6.11 -3.44
CA VAL A 156 3.87 7.24 -3.35
C VAL A 156 4.64 7.19 -2.03
N SER A 157 5.94 7.00 -2.12
CA SER A 157 6.86 6.90 -0.97
C SER A 157 8.02 7.90 -1.06
N GLY A 158 7.70 9.16 -1.32
CA GLY A 158 8.65 10.27 -1.55
C GLY A 158 9.13 10.98 -0.27
N GLY A 159 8.88 10.45 0.92
CA GLY A 159 9.26 11.07 2.18
C GLY A 159 8.65 12.47 2.33
N LYS A 160 9.48 13.50 2.45
CA LYS A 160 9.02 14.90 2.54
C LYS A 160 8.35 15.42 1.25
N ASN A 161 8.63 14.80 0.13
CA ASN A 161 8.09 15.18 -1.17
C ASN A 161 6.79 14.44 -1.54
N THR A 162 6.32 13.50 -0.71
CA THR A 162 5.11 12.69 -0.98
C THR A 162 3.92 13.54 -1.39
N VAL A 163 3.66 14.67 -0.71
CA VAL A 163 2.53 15.56 -1.01
C VAL A 163 2.66 16.20 -2.40
N ALA A 164 3.87 16.64 -2.78
CA ALA A 164 4.12 17.23 -4.10
C ALA A 164 3.92 16.20 -5.21
N ILE A 165 4.42 14.97 -5.01
CA ILE A 165 4.26 13.87 -5.96
C ILE A 165 2.77 13.53 -6.13
N VAL A 166 2.01 13.40 -5.03
CA VAL A 166 0.57 13.12 -5.09
C VAL A 166 -0.19 14.21 -5.84
N LYS A 167 0.16 15.50 -5.64
CA LYS A 167 -0.47 16.59 -6.39
C LYS A 167 -0.21 16.47 -7.89
N ALA A 168 1.03 16.24 -8.31
CA ALA A 168 1.38 16.05 -9.71
C ALA A 168 0.63 14.86 -10.34
N LEU A 169 0.55 13.72 -9.63
CA LEU A 169 -0.23 12.56 -10.08
C LEU A 169 -1.72 12.87 -10.20
N ARG A 170 -2.29 13.73 -9.35
CA ARG A 170 -3.69 14.16 -9.43
C ARG A 170 -3.96 15.12 -10.59
N GLU A 171 -2.96 15.87 -11.04
CA GLU A 171 -3.05 16.67 -12.28
C GLU A 171 -3.13 15.77 -13.51
N ILE A 172 -2.44 14.62 -13.51
CA ILE A 172 -2.50 13.61 -14.57
C ILE A 172 -3.84 12.87 -14.55
N SER A 173 -4.27 12.37 -13.39
CA SER A 173 -5.54 11.66 -13.24
C SER A 173 -6.17 11.88 -11.87
N GLN A 174 -7.43 12.34 -11.89
CA GLN A 174 -8.20 12.59 -10.65
C GLN A 174 -8.65 11.29 -9.97
N ASP A 175 -8.83 10.22 -10.73
CA ASP A 175 -9.48 8.99 -10.28
C ASP A 175 -8.54 7.82 -10.03
N PHE A 176 -7.30 7.90 -10.52
CA PHE A 176 -6.34 6.80 -10.39
C PHE A 176 -6.08 6.47 -8.91
N PRO A 177 -6.07 5.19 -8.49
CA PRO A 177 -5.86 4.81 -7.10
C PRO A 177 -4.43 5.16 -6.63
N ILE A 178 -4.32 5.96 -5.56
CA ILE A 178 -3.03 6.38 -5.00
C ILE A 178 -2.97 6.04 -3.52
N ILE A 179 -1.94 5.31 -3.12
CA ILE A 179 -1.53 5.10 -1.74
C ILE A 179 -0.44 6.11 -1.40
N ALA A 180 -0.61 6.90 -0.36
CA ALA A 180 0.43 7.82 0.12
C ALA A 180 1.11 7.26 1.36
N THR A 181 2.37 6.87 1.21
CA THR A 181 3.18 6.36 2.31
C THR A 181 3.93 7.48 3.01
N GLY A 182 3.78 7.59 4.34
CA GLY A 182 4.49 8.61 5.09
C GLY A 182 4.31 8.55 6.60
N GLY A 183 5.16 9.32 7.30
CA GLY A 183 5.14 9.40 8.76
C GLY A 183 4.16 10.46 9.30
N PRO A 184 4.19 10.73 10.63
CA PRO A 184 3.25 11.65 11.31
C PRO A 184 3.22 13.08 10.74
N LYS A 185 4.29 13.53 10.11
CA LYS A 185 4.34 14.87 9.46
C LYS A 185 3.45 14.91 8.22
N LEU A 186 3.38 13.83 7.44
CA LEU A 186 2.49 13.73 6.29
C LEU A 186 1.02 13.80 6.74
N LEU A 187 0.67 13.11 7.83
CA LEU A 187 -0.67 13.13 8.41
C LEU A 187 -1.14 14.54 8.75
N LYS A 188 -0.25 15.38 9.32
CA LYS A 188 -0.56 16.77 9.63
C LYS A 188 -0.75 17.64 8.38
N GLN A 189 0.01 17.38 7.31
CA GLN A 189 -0.09 18.13 6.05
C GLN A 189 -1.35 17.80 5.26
N VAL A 190 -1.87 16.59 5.38
CA VAL A 190 -3.09 16.13 4.68
C VAL A 190 -4.37 16.60 5.40
N GLN A 191 -4.29 17.06 6.65
CA GLN A 191 -5.41 17.67 7.36
C GLN A 191 -5.80 19.05 6.84
N MET A 192 -5.06 19.65 5.89
CA MET A 192 -5.44 20.91 5.27
C MET A 192 -6.58 20.73 4.26
N PRO A 193 -7.59 21.63 4.23
CA PRO A 193 -8.78 21.48 3.39
C PRO A 193 -8.45 21.81 1.95
N LEU A 194 -8.08 20.85 1.14
CA LEU A 194 -7.96 21.03 -0.30
C LEU A 194 -8.10 19.69 -1.04
N HIS A 195 -9.23 19.48 -1.68
CA HIS A 195 -9.47 18.62 -2.85
C HIS A 195 -8.77 17.24 -2.95
N ILE A 196 -8.23 16.71 -1.84
CA ILE A 196 -7.58 15.38 -1.82
C ILE A 196 -8.61 14.34 -1.36
N HIS A 197 -9.78 14.31 -2.01
CA HIS A 197 -10.87 13.40 -1.62
C HIS A 197 -10.61 11.92 -1.92
N ARG A 198 -9.47 11.56 -2.52
CA ARG A 198 -9.18 10.18 -2.96
C ARG A 198 -7.77 9.70 -2.59
N LEU A 199 -7.28 10.10 -1.41
CA LEU A 199 -5.98 9.67 -0.90
C LEU A 199 -6.14 8.55 0.14
N GLN A 200 -5.36 7.49 0.01
CA GLN A 200 -5.18 6.50 1.06
C GLN A 200 -3.86 6.77 1.79
N MET A 201 -3.86 6.57 3.09
CA MET A 201 -2.72 6.92 3.91
C MET A 201 -2.14 5.69 4.61
N VAL A 202 -0.82 5.56 4.51
CA VAL A 202 -0.05 4.52 5.18
C VAL A 202 0.72 5.15 6.34
N LYS A 203 0.64 4.54 7.51
CA LYS A 203 1.42 4.95 8.68
C LYS A 203 2.70 4.13 8.77
N PHE A 204 3.85 4.81 8.82
CA PHE A 204 5.08 4.20 9.31
C PHE A 204 5.07 4.16 10.84
N LEU A 205 5.23 2.98 11.41
CA LEU A 205 5.69 2.82 12.78
C LEU A 205 7.21 2.71 12.72
N LYS A 206 7.91 3.83 12.99
CA LYS A 206 9.29 3.76 13.46
C LYS A 206 9.24 3.57 14.98
N ARG A 207 9.93 2.54 15.47
CA ARG A 207 10.40 2.54 16.86
C ARG A 207 11.31 3.73 17.10
#